data_6aa7ce61b514141c9b85f6d3da07232f
#
_entry.id   6aa7ce61b514141c9b85f6d3da07232f
#
_cell.length_a   1.000
_cell.length_b   1.000
_cell.length_c   1.000
_cell.angle_alpha   90.00
_cell.angle_beta   90.00
_cell.angle_gamma   90.00
#
_symmetry.space_group_name_H-M   'P 1'
#
loop_
_entity.id
_entity.type
_entity.pdbx_description
1 polymer ?
#
loop_
_entity_poly.entity_id
_entity_poly.type
_entity_poly.pdbx_seq_one_letter_code
_entity_poly.pdbx_strand_id
1 'polypeptide(L)'
;MMREPSPGCELSSSLLERVSQLRAALGEIERSLQEKHLRCCVFPQISGAEEISKVALQLSVKRIGALIAVEQKMSLEDYTKTGAVINAELNATLLLSLFYPGNPLHDGAVIIRKNKIVAGGCILPLSADHGAFKAKGLGTRHRAGVGLTQVSDAVVFIVSEETGKISVAVGGHLYQEAVGLGSPGFPRLAVAMRKKKDGIRQLPDEGLKTRIPGSAPAAVAMNPK
;
A
#
# COMPACT_ATOMS: atom_id res chain seq x y z
N MET A 1 -29.72 2.94 52.67
CA MET A 1 -30.76 2.16 51.98
C MET A 1 -30.51 2.28 50.50
N MET A 2 -29.77 1.32 49.92
CA MET A 2 -29.56 1.26 48.48
C MET A 2 -30.78 0.64 47.84
N ARG A 3 -31.41 1.33 46.88
CA ARG A 3 -32.55 0.79 46.12
C ARG A 3 -32.01 -0.28 45.15
N GLU A 4 -32.56 -1.47 45.24
CA GLU A 4 -32.33 -2.52 44.27
C GLU A 4 -32.81 -2.07 42.88
N PRO A 5 -32.06 -2.39 41.79
CA PRO A 5 -32.48 -2.04 40.44
C PRO A 5 -33.78 -2.77 40.08
N SER A 6 -34.71 -2.07 39.46
CA SER A 6 -35.99 -2.64 39.05
C SER A 6 -35.79 -3.70 37.95
N PRO A 7 -36.60 -4.79 37.92
CA PRO A 7 -36.42 -5.92 36.99
C PRO A 7 -36.50 -5.56 35.51
N GLY A 8 -37.01 -4.39 35.14
CA GLY A 8 -37.01 -3.87 33.77
C GLY A 8 -35.65 -3.34 33.29
N CYS A 9 -34.72 -3.03 34.21
CA CYS A 9 -33.39 -2.51 33.86
C CYS A 9 -32.42 -3.65 33.44
N GLU A 10 -32.56 -4.84 34.03
CA GLU A 10 -31.75 -6.01 33.67
C GLU A 10 -32.10 -6.57 32.28
N LEU A 11 -33.39 -6.57 31.92
CA LEU A 11 -33.85 -7.01 30.60
C LEU A 11 -33.36 -6.09 29.50
N SER A 12 -33.29 -4.79 29.75
CA SER A 12 -32.79 -3.77 28.85
C SER A 12 -31.26 -3.89 28.59
N SER A 13 -30.49 -4.17 29.65
CA SER A 13 -29.03 -4.37 29.52
C SER A 13 -28.67 -5.62 28.72
N SER A 14 -29.38 -6.73 28.95
CA SER A 14 -29.21 -7.98 28.19
C SER A 14 -29.56 -7.84 26.69
N LEU A 15 -30.61 -7.07 26.38
CA LEU A 15 -30.96 -6.79 24.96
C LEU A 15 -29.95 -5.90 24.28
N LEU A 16 -29.41 -4.89 24.95
CA LEU A 16 -28.36 -4.03 24.42
C LEU A 16 -27.09 -4.81 24.14
N GLU A 17 -26.71 -5.73 25.00
CA GLU A 17 -25.57 -6.60 24.84
C GLU A 17 -25.74 -7.53 23.62
N ARG A 18 -26.92 -8.15 23.45
CA ARG A 18 -27.24 -8.94 22.26
C ARG A 18 -27.21 -8.15 20.98
N VAL A 19 -27.73 -6.93 20.98
CA VAL A 19 -27.63 -6.02 19.80
C VAL A 19 -26.19 -5.69 19.48
N SER A 20 -25.35 -5.46 20.48
CA SER A 20 -23.91 -5.21 20.28
C SER A 20 -23.20 -6.43 19.68
N GLN A 21 -23.49 -7.63 20.17
CA GLN A 21 -22.94 -8.88 19.62
C GLN A 21 -23.37 -9.12 18.17
N LEU A 22 -24.64 -8.88 17.84
CA LEU A 22 -25.15 -9.00 16.48
C LEU A 22 -24.49 -7.99 15.53
N ARG A 23 -24.27 -6.74 15.98
CA ARG A 23 -23.54 -5.73 15.18
C ARG A 23 -22.09 -6.13 14.93
N ALA A 24 -21.43 -6.69 15.95
CA ALA A 24 -20.06 -7.18 15.78
C ALA A 24 -19.99 -8.35 14.79
N ALA A 25 -20.88 -9.33 14.90
CA ALA A 25 -20.97 -10.47 13.98
C ALA A 25 -21.29 -10.04 12.55
N LEU A 26 -22.20 -9.07 12.37
CA LEU A 26 -22.51 -8.52 11.05
C LEU A 26 -21.27 -7.83 10.43
N GLY A 27 -20.54 -7.05 11.22
CA GLY A 27 -19.30 -6.39 10.77
C GLY A 27 -18.20 -7.39 10.36
N GLU A 28 -18.11 -8.55 11.01
CA GLU A 28 -17.20 -9.63 10.61
C GLU A 28 -17.60 -10.27 9.26
N ILE A 29 -18.91 -10.52 9.08
CA ILE A 29 -19.42 -11.05 7.81
C ILE A 29 -19.20 -10.07 6.67
N GLU A 30 -19.50 -8.80 6.86
CA GLU A 30 -19.25 -7.75 5.87
C GLU A 30 -17.78 -7.68 5.50
N ARG A 31 -16.88 -7.70 6.48
CA ARG A 31 -15.43 -7.71 6.25
C ARG A 31 -14.99 -8.93 5.44
N SER A 32 -15.48 -10.11 5.79
CA SER A 32 -15.17 -11.36 5.07
C SER A 32 -15.66 -11.34 3.62
N LEU A 33 -16.85 -10.79 3.37
CA LEU A 33 -17.39 -10.63 2.02
C LEU A 33 -16.56 -9.63 1.20
N GLN A 34 -16.18 -8.51 1.81
CA GLN A 34 -15.35 -7.49 1.18
C GLN A 34 -13.96 -8.03 0.81
N GLU A 35 -13.33 -8.78 1.71
CA GLU A 35 -12.05 -9.44 1.43
C GLU A 35 -12.15 -10.43 0.27
N LYS A 36 -13.22 -11.25 0.23
CA LYS A 36 -13.47 -12.15 -0.89
C LYS A 36 -13.65 -11.39 -2.20
N HIS A 37 -14.41 -10.30 -2.18
CA HIS A 37 -14.63 -9.47 -3.36
C HIS A 37 -13.32 -8.89 -3.91
N LEU A 38 -12.47 -8.33 -3.05
CA LEU A 38 -11.15 -7.86 -3.45
C LEU A 38 -10.33 -8.99 -4.10
N ARG A 39 -10.29 -10.17 -3.49
CA ARG A 39 -9.52 -11.31 -3.99
C ARG A 39 -9.99 -11.84 -5.32
N CYS A 40 -11.30 -12.03 -5.48
CA CYS A 40 -11.86 -12.72 -6.64
C CYS A 40 -12.07 -11.79 -7.83
N CYS A 41 -12.44 -10.53 -7.58
CA CYS A 41 -12.98 -9.65 -8.59
C CYS A 41 -12.10 -8.45 -8.91
N VAL A 42 -11.40 -7.89 -7.92
CA VAL A 42 -10.61 -6.67 -8.11
C VAL A 42 -9.16 -6.98 -8.48
N PHE A 43 -8.45 -7.75 -7.67
CA PHE A 43 -7.02 -7.99 -7.86
C PHE A 43 -6.62 -8.69 -9.16
N PRO A 44 -7.36 -9.69 -9.67
CA PRO A 44 -7.00 -10.35 -10.92
C PRO A 44 -7.05 -9.43 -12.15
N GLN A 45 -7.79 -8.33 -12.04
CA GLN A 45 -7.97 -7.36 -13.14
C GLN A 45 -6.98 -6.21 -13.10
N ILE A 46 -6.20 -6.07 -12.00
CA ILE A 46 -5.24 -4.98 -11.85
C ILE A 46 -3.96 -5.31 -12.59
N SER A 47 -3.66 -4.54 -13.62
CA SER A 47 -2.38 -4.63 -14.34
C SER A 47 -1.23 -4.29 -13.40
N GLY A 48 -0.23 -5.18 -13.29
CA GLY A 48 0.93 -4.97 -12.43
C GLY A 48 0.69 -5.19 -10.93
N ALA A 49 -0.42 -5.81 -10.53
CA ALA A 49 -0.76 -6.05 -9.11
C ALA A 49 0.36 -6.77 -8.34
N GLU A 50 1.08 -7.68 -8.97
CA GLU A 50 2.19 -8.40 -8.35
C GLU A 50 3.36 -7.49 -8.02
N GLU A 51 3.78 -6.64 -8.96
CA GLU A 51 4.87 -5.68 -8.75
C GLU A 51 4.49 -4.62 -7.71
N ILE A 52 3.26 -4.08 -7.78
CA ILE A 52 2.74 -3.12 -6.81
C ILE A 52 2.73 -3.73 -5.40
N SER A 53 2.28 -4.98 -5.27
CA SER A 53 2.21 -5.67 -3.98
C SER A 53 3.59 -5.94 -3.39
N LYS A 54 4.58 -6.32 -4.22
CA LYS A 54 5.98 -6.48 -3.80
C LYS A 54 6.54 -5.18 -3.24
N VAL A 55 6.30 -4.07 -3.93
CA VAL A 55 6.75 -2.74 -3.50
C VAL A 55 6.04 -2.29 -2.24
N ALA A 56 4.71 -2.44 -2.18
CA ALA A 56 3.93 -2.07 -1.00
C ALA A 56 4.42 -2.79 0.27
N LEU A 57 4.77 -4.09 0.17
CA LEU A 57 5.35 -4.84 1.28
C LEU A 57 6.73 -4.31 1.71
N GLN A 58 7.60 -3.96 0.76
CA GLN A 58 8.91 -3.40 1.08
C GLN A 58 8.79 -2.03 1.76
N LEU A 59 7.88 -1.17 1.27
CA LEU A 59 7.59 0.13 1.86
C LEU A 59 6.96 0.00 3.26
N SER A 60 6.06 -0.96 3.44
CA SER A 60 5.43 -1.32 4.71
C SER A 60 6.47 -1.67 5.79
N VAL A 61 7.39 -2.57 5.47
CA VAL A 61 8.48 -2.97 6.39
C VAL A 61 9.36 -1.79 6.78
N LYS A 62 9.63 -0.89 5.84
CA LYS A 62 10.45 0.31 6.06
C LYS A 62 9.66 1.49 6.64
N ARG A 63 8.34 1.38 6.80
CA ARG A 63 7.43 2.46 7.18
C ARG A 63 7.57 3.70 6.29
N ILE A 64 7.69 3.48 4.99
CA ILE A 64 7.72 4.54 4.00
C ILE A 64 6.30 4.71 3.46
N GLY A 65 5.75 5.91 3.60
CA GLY A 65 4.41 6.24 3.10
C GLY A 65 4.34 6.17 1.58
N ALA A 66 3.27 5.59 1.03
CA ALA A 66 3.07 5.52 -0.41
C ALA A 66 1.59 5.64 -0.80
N LEU A 67 1.36 6.19 -1.98
CA LEU A 67 0.04 6.34 -2.59
C LEU A 67 0.13 5.96 -4.07
N ILE A 68 -0.40 4.79 -4.44
CA ILE A 68 -0.29 4.23 -5.79
C ILE A 68 -1.69 4.09 -6.38
N ALA A 69 -2.02 4.90 -7.37
CA ALA A 69 -3.30 4.89 -8.07
C ALA A 69 -3.20 4.10 -9.37
N VAL A 70 -4.00 3.06 -9.52
CA VAL A 70 -4.05 2.24 -10.74
C VAL A 70 -5.30 2.60 -11.52
N GLU A 71 -5.10 3.23 -12.67
CA GLU A 71 -6.15 3.58 -13.62
C GLU A 71 -6.83 2.30 -14.15
N GLN A 72 -8.16 2.31 -14.17
CA GLN A 72 -8.96 1.23 -14.74
C GLN A 72 -9.56 1.67 -16.08
N LYS A 73 -10.88 1.86 -16.14
CA LYS A 73 -11.59 2.28 -17.36
C LYS A 73 -11.66 3.80 -17.49
N MET A 74 -11.86 4.48 -16.35
CA MET A 74 -11.92 5.94 -16.30
C MET A 74 -10.51 6.52 -16.32
N SER A 75 -10.28 7.50 -17.22
CA SER A 75 -8.97 8.17 -17.34
C SER A 75 -8.65 9.02 -16.12
N LEU A 76 -7.42 8.92 -15.65
CA LEU A 76 -6.87 9.76 -14.59
C LEU A 76 -5.98 10.91 -15.15
N GLU A 77 -6.14 11.25 -16.43
CA GLU A 77 -5.29 12.23 -17.13
C GLU A 77 -5.22 13.58 -16.43
N ASP A 78 -6.32 14.07 -15.86
CA ASP A 78 -6.34 15.36 -15.18
C ASP A 78 -5.49 15.37 -13.90
N TYR A 79 -5.36 14.23 -13.24
CA TYR A 79 -4.48 14.09 -12.08
C TYR A 79 -3.02 13.91 -12.47
N THR A 80 -2.72 13.28 -13.63
CA THR A 80 -1.34 13.15 -14.13
C THR A 80 -0.70 14.51 -14.42
N LYS A 81 -1.49 15.50 -14.84
CA LYS A 81 -1.03 16.88 -15.12
C LYS A 81 -0.54 17.61 -13.87
N THR A 82 -0.92 17.17 -12.67
CA THR A 82 -0.52 17.79 -11.40
C THR A 82 0.85 17.33 -10.92
N GLY A 83 1.39 16.26 -11.49
CA GLY A 83 2.68 15.66 -11.14
C GLY A 83 3.69 15.72 -12.27
N ALA A 84 4.81 15.06 -12.09
CA ALA A 84 5.84 14.90 -13.10
C ALA A 84 5.54 13.68 -14.00
N VAL A 85 5.56 13.88 -15.32
CA VAL A 85 5.39 12.80 -16.30
C VAL A 85 6.62 11.91 -16.32
N ILE A 86 6.43 10.59 -16.24
CA ILE A 86 7.51 9.58 -16.20
C ILE A 86 7.47 8.68 -17.45
N ASN A 87 6.30 8.15 -17.79
CA ASN A 87 6.06 7.26 -18.94
C ASN A 87 7.03 6.05 -19.03
N ALA A 88 7.33 5.42 -17.89
CA ALA A 88 8.20 4.25 -17.81
C ALA A 88 7.40 2.95 -17.63
N GLU A 89 7.95 1.82 -18.06
CA GLU A 89 7.39 0.50 -17.74
C GLU A 89 7.36 0.29 -16.22
N LEU A 90 6.29 -0.35 -15.73
CA LEU A 90 6.13 -0.66 -14.31
C LEU A 90 7.22 -1.64 -13.88
N ASN A 91 8.04 -1.19 -12.96
CA ASN A 91 9.17 -1.93 -12.43
C ASN A 91 9.25 -1.67 -10.93
N ALA A 92 9.42 -2.73 -10.14
CA ALA A 92 9.45 -2.64 -8.69
C ALA A 92 10.56 -1.70 -8.18
N THR A 93 11.74 -1.72 -8.80
CA THR A 93 12.88 -0.87 -8.39
C THR A 93 12.58 0.61 -8.63
N LEU A 94 12.04 0.95 -9.80
CA LEU A 94 11.66 2.33 -10.12
C LEU A 94 10.54 2.80 -9.20
N LEU A 95 9.47 2.01 -9.03
CA LEU A 95 8.34 2.36 -8.17
C LEU A 95 8.78 2.56 -6.71
N LEU A 96 9.67 1.71 -6.20
CA LEU A 96 10.24 1.85 -4.87
C LEU A 96 11.07 3.14 -4.74
N SER A 97 11.85 3.48 -5.76
CA SER A 97 12.69 4.68 -5.79
C SER A 97 11.89 5.97 -5.74
N LEU A 98 10.71 5.99 -6.38
CA LEU A 98 9.82 7.16 -6.38
C LEU A 98 9.31 7.53 -4.98
N PHE A 99 9.09 6.53 -4.11
CA PHE A 99 8.64 6.75 -2.73
C PHE A 99 9.78 6.86 -1.72
N TYR A 100 11.04 6.75 -2.16
CA TYR A 100 12.15 6.84 -1.24
C TYR A 100 12.27 8.25 -0.64
N PRO A 101 12.41 8.40 0.69
CA PRO A 101 12.53 9.70 1.34
C PRO A 101 13.69 10.51 0.73
N GLY A 102 13.43 11.76 0.39
CA GLY A 102 14.39 12.64 -0.30
C GLY A 102 14.24 12.67 -1.82
N ASN A 103 13.50 11.76 -2.45
CA ASN A 103 13.10 11.91 -3.84
C ASN A 103 12.05 13.03 -3.96
N PRO A 104 12.20 14.02 -4.86
CA PRO A 104 11.20 15.10 -5.04
C PRO A 104 9.78 14.60 -5.34
N LEU A 105 9.63 13.40 -5.87
CA LEU A 105 8.34 12.81 -6.25
C LEU A 105 7.71 11.91 -5.16
N HIS A 106 8.35 11.80 -3.98
CA HIS A 106 7.85 10.91 -2.91
C HIS A 106 6.58 11.42 -2.23
N ASP A 107 6.35 12.73 -2.27
CA ASP A 107 5.13 13.34 -1.76
C ASP A 107 4.11 13.47 -2.90
N GLY A 108 2.99 12.78 -2.74
CA GLY A 108 1.95 12.67 -3.76
C GLY A 108 1.70 11.23 -4.20
N ALA A 109 0.93 11.09 -5.28
CA ALA A 109 0.57 9.79 -5.83
C ALA A 109 1.41 9.43 -7.05
N VAL A 110 1.69 8.15 -7.20
CA VAL A 110 2.15 7.56 -8.47
C VAL A 110 0.94 7.01 -9.21
N ILE A 111 0.77 7.40 -10.47
CA ILE A 111 -0.33 6.93 -11.32
C ILE A 111 0.21 5.87 -12.29
N ILE A 112 -0.46 4.71 -12.28
CA ILE A 112 -0.15 3.56 -13.13
C ILE A 112 -1.28 3.35 -14.12
N ARG A 113 -0.95 3.22 -15.40
CA ARG A 113 -1.86 2.92 -16.52
C ARG A 113 -1.29 1.78 -17.35
N LYS A 114 -2.05 0.70 -17.56
CA LYS A 114 -1.66 -0.43 -18.44
C LYS A 114 -0.21 -0.89 -18.24
N ASN A 115 0.17 -1.16 -17.00
CA ASN A 115 1.52 -1.59 -16.64
C ASN A 115 2.65 -0.56 -16.88
N LYS A 116 2.31 0.74 -16.96
CA LYS A 116 3.27 1.84 -17.04
C LYS A 116 3.08 2.81 -15.89
N ILE A 117 4.17 3.32 -15.35
CA ILE A 117 4.19 4.46 -14.45
C ILE A 117 4.06 5.71 -15.32
N VAL A 118 2.90 6.34 -15.30
CA VAL A 118 2.60 7.52 -16.15
C VAL A 118 3.16 8.78 -15.53
N ALA A 119 2.90 9.00 -14.23
CA ALA A 119 3.33 10.19 -13.53
C ALA A 119 3.57 9.90 -12.03
N GLY A 120 4.37 10.74 -11.39
CA GLY A 120 4.65 10.69 -9.95
C GLY A 120 4.52 12.07 -9.30
N GLY A 121 4.33 12.11 -7.97
CA GLY A 121 4.08 13.34 -7.23
C GLY A 121 2.72 13.98 -7.54
N CYS A 122 1.73 13.18 -7.97
CA CYS A 122 0.42 13.66 -8.38
C CYS A 122 -0.45 14.01 -7.17
N ILE A 123 -1.26 15.08 -7.32
CA ILE A 123 -2.22 15.53 -6.33
C ILE A 123 -3.57 14.86 -6.62
N LEU A 124 -4.13 14.18 -5.62
CA LEU A 124 -5.42 13.51 -5.71
C LEU A 124 -6.47 14.26 -4.87
N PRO A 125 -7.76 14.14 -5.23
CA PRO A 125 -8.85 14.75 -4.46
C PRO A 125 -8.95 14.09 -3.09
N LEU A 126 -9.26 14.90 -2.07
CA LEU A 126 -9.43 14.41 -0.70
C LEU A 126 -10.90 14.11 -0.43
N SER A 127 -11.18 12.97 0.21
CA SER A 127 -12.53 12.71 0.74
C SER A 127 -12.94 13.80 1.73
N ALA A 128 -14.20 14.25 1.65
CA ALA A 128 -14.75 15.30 2.49
C ALA A 128 -14.91 14.87 3.97
N ASP A 129 -14.97 13.58 4.25
CA ASP A 129 -15.22 13.04 5.60
C ASP A 129 -13.95 13.04 6.47
N HIS A 130 -13.43 14.23 6.77
CA HIS A 130 -12.22 14.41 7.58
C HIS A 130 -12.35 13.83 9.00
N GLY A 131 -13.52 13.98 9.62
CA GLY A 131 -13.75 13.55 11.00
C GLY A 131 -13.64 12.05 11.19
N ALA A 132 -14.25 11.27 10.30
CA ALA A 132 -14.22 9.80 10.35
C ALA A 132 -12.79 9.25 10.12
N PHE A 133 -12.00 9.87 9.25
CA PHE A 133 -10.60 9.46 9.04
C PHE A 133 -9.74 9.76 10.26
N LYS A 134 -9.87 10.95 10.86
CA LYS A 134 -9.13 11.34 12.07
C LYS A 134 -9.48 10.41 13.25
N ALA A 135 -10.76 10.09 13.45
CA ALA A 135 -11.20 9.19 14.51
C ALA A 135 -10.61 7.77 14.40
N LYS A 136 -10.28 7.35 13.17
CA LYS A 136 -9.64 6.05 12.88
C LYS A 136 -8.12 6.11 12.79
N GLY A 137 -7.47 7.25 13.09
CA GLY A 137 -6.03 7.42 12.96
C GLY A 137 -5.53 7.31 11.51
N LEU A 138 -6.32 7.77 10.53
CA LEU A 138 -6.00 7.68 9.11
C LEU A 138 -5.54 9.03 8.58
N GLY A 139 -4.34 9.06 7.97
CA GLY A 139 -3.70 10.27 7.45
C GLY A 139 -4.22 10.72 6.08
N THR A 140 -3.56 11.75 5.55
CA THR A 140 -3.93 12.41 4.29
C THR A 140 -3.91 11.45 3.09
N ARG A 141 -2.95 10.52 3.02
CA ARG A 141 -2.87 9.53 1.93
C ARG A 141 -4.10 8.62 1.88
N HIS A 142 -4.66 8.25 3.02
CA HIS A 142 -5.90 7.46 3.07
C HIS A 142 -7.09 8.27 2.54
N ARG A 143 -7.19 9.54 2.94
CA ARG A 143 -8.23 10.44 2.44
C ARG A 143 -8.14 10.68 0.94
N ALA A 144 -6.91 10.83 0.42
CA ALA A 144 -6.66 11.00 -1.00
C ALA A 144 -7.02 9.73 -1.80
N GLY A 145 -6.65 8.55 -1.29
CA GLY A 145 -7.02 7.29 -1.91
C GLY A 145 -8.53 7.08 -1.99
N VAL A 146 -9.25 7.32 -0.88
CA VAL A 146 -10.71 7.23 -0.89
C VAL A 146 -11.34 8.32 -1.76
N GLY A 147 -10.84 9.57 -1.67
CA GLY A 147 -11.36 10.69 -2.46
C GLY A 147 -11.28 10.42 -3.97
N LEU A 148 -10.16 9.89 -4.47
CA LEU A 148 -10.04 9.51 -5.88
C LEU A 148 -11.04 8.42 -6.25
N THR A 149 -11.20 7.39 -5.41
CA THR A 149 -12.10 6.26 -5.70
C THR A 149 -13.59 6.58 -5.52
N GLN A 150 -13.94 7.73 -4.95
CA GLN A 150 -15.31 8.27 -4.93
C GLN A 150 -15.72 8.86 -6.28
N VAL A 151 -14.75 9.34 -7.07
CA VAL A 151 -14.98 10.03 -8.34
C VAL A 151 -14.46 9.27 -9.56
N SER A 152 -13.89 8.08 -9.36
CA SER A 152 -13.36 7.23 -10.42
C SER A 152 -13.46 5.75 -10.06
N ASP A 153 -13.25 4.88 -11.04
CA ASP A 153 -13.15 3.43 -10.86
C ASP A 153 -11.72 2.95 -10.56
N ALA A 154 -10.81 3.87 -10.23
CA ALA A 154 -9.44 3.56 -9.88
C ALA A 154 -9.34 2.65 -8.66
N VAL A 155 -8.26 1.87 -8.59
CA VAL A 155 -7.86 1.13 -7.38
C VAL A 155 -6.64 1.81 -6.81
N VAL A 156 -6.66 2.13 -5.52
CA VAL A 156 -5.58 2.87 -4.87
C VAL A 156 -4.98 2.05 -3.74
N PHE A 157 -3.67 1.80 -3.82
CA PHE A 157 -2.88 1.18 -2.76
C PHE A 157 -2.27 2.27 -1.89
N ILE A 158 -2.37 2.11 -0.57
CA ILE A 158 -1.89 3.07 0.40
C ILE A 158 -0.99 2.36 1.41
N VAL A 159 0.20 2.89 1.64
CA VAL A 159 1.08 2.46 2.74
C VAL A 159 1.16 3.58 3.75
N SER A 160 0.84 3.29 5.01
CA SER A 160 0.94 4.24 6.11
C SER A 160 2.40 4.39 6.56
N GLU A 161 2.91 5.60 6.63
CA GLU A 161 4.25 5.88 7.19
C GLU A 161 4.29 5.73 8.71
N GLU A 162 3.16 5.96 9.39
CA GLU A 162 3.09 5.85 10.85
C GLU A 162 3.06 4.40 11.32
N THR A 163 2.24 3.57 10.66
CA THR A 163 1.98 2.19 11.11
C THR A 163 2.61 1.11 10.24
N GLY A 164 3.01 1.44 9.01
CA GLY A 164 3.41 0.48 7.98
C GLY A 164 2.24 -0.33 7.40
N LYS A 165 1.00 -0.11 7.86
CA LYS A 165 -0.16 -0.86 7.37
C LYS A 165 -0.43 -0.54 5.91
N ILE A 166 -0.80 -1.59 5.15
CA ILE A 166 -1.20 -1.48 3.75
C ILE A 166 -2.72 -1.51 3.68
N SER A 167 -3.29 -0.54 2.98
CA SER A 167 -4.71 -0.43 2.74
C SER A 167 -4.98 -0.32 1.24
N VAL A 168 -6.18 -0.70 0.81
CA VAL A 168 -6.64 -0.54 -0.56
C VAL A 168 -7.95 0.23 -0.56
N ALA A 169 -8.04 1.27 -1.39
CA ALA A 169 -9.28 2.00 -1.63
C ALA A 169 -9.87 1.61 -2.98
N VAL A 170 -11.18 1.35 -3.01
CA VAL A 170 -11.97 0.99 -4.19
C VAL A 170 -13.41 1.47 -4.00
N GLY A 171 -13.99 2.14 -5.01
CA GLY A 171 -15.39 2.56 -5.00
C GLY A 171 -15.77 3.42 -3.80
N GLY A 172 -14.88 4.27 -3.32
CA GLY A 172 -15.10 5.14 -2.16
C GLY A 172 -14.93 4.44 -0.80
N HIS A 173 -14.57 3.15 -0.77
CA HIS A 173 -14.37 2.38 0.45
C HIS A 173 -12.89 2.10 0.70
N LEU A 174 -12.48 2.11 1.98
CA LEU A 174 -11.13 1.80 2.42
C LEU A 174 -11.10 0.42 3.09
N TYR A 175 -10.29 -0.48 2.54
CA TYR A 175 -10.04 -1.82 3.07
C TYR A 175 -8.67 -1.82 3.73
N GLN A 176 -8.65 -1.88 5.06
CA GLN A 176 -7.43 -1.90 5.86
C GLN A 176 -6.92 -3.34 6.02
N GLU A 177 -5.60 -3.49 6.17
CA GLU A 177 -4.95 -4.80 6.36
C GLU A 177 -5.17 -5.77 5.19
N ALA A 178 -5.51 -5.23 4.00
CA ALA A 178 -5.65 -6.04 2.80
C ALA A 178 -4.39 -6.87 2.47
N VAL A 179 -3.25 -6.50 3.08
CA VAL A 179 -1.95 -7.13 2.85
C VAL A 179 -1.17 -7.19 4.16
N GLY A 180 -1.50 -8.13 5.03
CA GLY A 180 -0.67 -8.49 6.18
C GLY A 180 0.26 -9.66 5.82
N LEU A 181 1.48 -9.71 6.39
CA LEU A 181 2.31 -10.91 6.39
C LEU A 181 1.55 -12.04 7.10
N GLY A 182 0.91 -12.92 6.35
CA GLY A 182 0.05 -14.00 6.87
C GLY A 182 -1.44 -13.81 6.64
N SER A 183 -1.89 -12.67 6.11
CA SER A 183 -3.27 -12.50 5.70
C SER A 183 -3.58 -13.38 4.48
N PRO A 184 -4.68 -14.16 4.52
CA PRO A 184 -5.04 -15.04 3.39
C PRO A 184 -5.38 -14.28 2.10
N GLY A 185 -5.27 -12.95 2.05
CA GLY A 185 -5.57 -12.08 0.91
C GLY A 185 -4.55 -12.10 -0.23
N PHE A 186 -3.27 -12.49 0.05
CA PHE A 186 -2.21 -12.59 -0.95
C PHE A 186 -1.44 -13.90 -0.83
N PRO A 187 -2.07 -15.07 -1.09
CA PRO A 187 -1.42 -16.36 -0.89
C PRO A 187 -0.19 -16.58 -1.76
N ARG A 188 -0.10 -15.96 -2.94
CA ARG A 188 1.06 -16.08 -3.83
C ARG A 188 2.29 -15.31 -3.32
N LEU A 189 2.10 -14.16 -2.68
CA LEU A 189 3.20 -13.36 -2.17
C LEU A 189 3.83 -13.96 -0.90
N ALA A 190 3.00 -14.49 0.00
CA ALA A 190 3.45 -15.19 1.20
C ALA A 190 4.25 -16.46 0.87
N VAL A 191 3.84 -17.18 -0.18
CA VAL A 191 4.55 -18.39 -0.67
C VAL A 191 5.89 -18.03 -1.32
N ALA A 192 5.95 -16.93 -2.09
CA ALA A 192 7.20 -16.48 -2.71
C ALA A 192 8.24 -16.02 -1.68
N MET A 193 7.80 -15.36 -0.60
CA MET A 193 8.70 -14.95 0.49
C MET A 193 9.13 -16.11 1.39
N ARG A 194 8.28 -17.12 1.65
CA ARG A 194 8.69 -18.35 2.33
C ARG A 194 9.75 -19.09 1.55
N LYS A 195 9.58 -19.30 0.22
CA LYS A 195 10.62 -19.94 -0.62
C LYS A 195 11.96 -19.21 -0.60
N LYS A 196 11.97 -17.87 -0.44
CA LYS A 196 13.21 -17.10 -0.36
C LYS A 196 13.84 -17.14 1.02
N LYS A 197 13.07 -17.31 2.10
CA LYS A 197 13.60 -17.51 3.46
C LYS A 197 14.22 -18.92 3.64
N ASP A 198 13.61 -19.93 3.02
CA ASP A 198 14.10 -21.31 3.08
C ASP A 198 15.28 -21.56 2.12
N GLY A 199 15.57 -20.61 1.22
CA GLY A 199 16.67 -20.68 0.24
C GLY A 199 17.96 -19.96 0.65
N ILE A 200 18.01 -19.29 1.81
CA ILE A 200 19.25 -18.76 2.37
C ILE A 200 19.90 -19.89 3.19
N ARG A 201 20.48 -20.87 2.49
CA ARG A 201 21.56 -21.68 3.06
C ARG A 201 22.71 -20.72 3.33
N GLN A 202 23.16 -20.68 4.56
CA GLN A 202 24.42 -20.07 4.96
C GLN A 202 25.51 -20.56 3.98
N LEU A 203 26.08 -19.63 3.22
CA LEU A 203 27.34 -19.87 2.54
C LEU A 203 28.40 -19.98 3.64
N PRO A 204 29.25 -21.01 3.60
CA PRO A 204 30.36 -21.11 4.54
C PRO A 204 31.31 -19.94 4.32
N ASP A 205 31.79 -19.41 5.45
CA ASP A 205 32.77 -18.34 5.56
C ASP A 205 34.15 -18.91 5.13
N GLU A 206 34.39 -19.00 3.82
CA GLU A 206 35.71 -19.31 3.28
C GLU A 206 36.30 -18.04 2.63
N GLY A 207 37.22 -17.50 3.36
CA GLY A 207 38.34 -16.63 3.08
C GLY A 207 38.45 -16.00 1.68
N LEU A 208 37.90 -14.81 1.49
CA LEU A 208 38.21 -13.97 0.33
C LEU A 208 39.58 -13.27 0.57
N LYS A 209 40.66 -13.96 0.28
CA LYS A 209 41.97 -13.33 0.12
C LYS A 209 41.95 -12.50 -1.16
N THR A 210 41.89 -11.20 -0.99
CA THR A 210 42.07 -10.18 -2.03
C THR A 210 43.39 -10.36 -2.75
N ARG A 211 43.34 -10.65 -4.04
CA ARG A 211 44.41 -10.36 -4.97
C ARG A 211 43.91 -9.28 -5.93
N ILE A 212 44.41 -8.08 -5.74
CA ILE A 212 44.31 -6.98 -6.70
C ILE A 212 45.47 -7.15 -7.68
N PRO A 213 45.24 -7.33 -9.01
CA PRO A 213 46.33 -7.24 -9.99
C PRO A 213 46.57 -5.76 -10.36
N GLY A 214 47.78 -5.35 -10.15
CA GLY A 214 48.59 -4.30 -10.71
C GLY A 214 47.92 -3.13 -11.44
N SER A 215 48.00 -1.97 -10.80
CA SER A 215 47.87 -0.66 -11.43
C SER A 215 49.19 -0.31 -12.15
N ALA A 216 49.17 -0.19 -13.48
CA ALA A 216 50.22 0.47 -14.23
C ALA A 216 49.87 1.97 -14.38
N PRO A 217 50.82 2.90 -14.19
CA PRO A 217 50.52 4.33 -14.32
C PRO A 217 50.53 4.75 -15.82
N ALA A 218 49.43 5.34 -16.24
CA ALA A 218 49.38 6.03 -17.54
C ALA A 218 50.08 7.37 -17.43
N ALA A 219 51.15 7.54 -18.24
CA ALA A 219 51.87 8.78 -18.41
C ALA A 219 51.02 9.83 -19.10
N VAL A 220 50.85 10.98 -18.47
CA VAL A 220 50.25 12.18 -19.08
C VAL A 220 51.35 12.87 -19.85
N ALA A 221 51.29 12.85 -21.19
CA ALA A 221 52.08 13.70 -22.05
C ALA A 221 51.44 15.09 -22.11
N MET A 222 52.08 16.06 -21.49
CA MET A 222 51.84 17.48 -21.75
C MET A 222 52.47 17.83 -23.10
N ASN A 223 51.70 18.46 -23.99
CA ASN A 223 52.21 19.10 -25.19
C ASN A 223 51.93 20.61 -25.10
N PRO A 224 52.94 21.47 -25.18
CA PRO A 224 52.77 22.92 -25.15
C PRO A 224 52.68 23.44 -26.58
N LYS A 225 51.68 24.25 -26.83
CA LYS A 225 51.75 25.49 -27.61
C LYS A 225 50.42 26.24 -27.53
#